data_c74593d71f9f429b90ba52e99b2a00e5
#
_entry.id   c74593d71f9f429b90ba52e99b2a00e5
#
_cell.length_a   1.000
_cell.length_b   1.000
_cell.length_c   1.000
_cell.angle_alpha   90.00
_cell.angle_beta   90.00
_cell.angle_gamma   90.00
#
_symmetry.space_group_name_H-M   'P 1'
#
loop_
_entity.id
_entity.type
_entity.pdbx_description
1 polymer ?
#
loop_
_entity_poly.entity_id
_entity_poly.type
_entity_poly.pdbx_seq_one_letter_code
_entity_poly.pdbx_strand_id
1 'polypeptide(L)'
;MFFRNGDRTDQSTKNVMTTCIFCAQVYEMDRAAEMKSGVLIWLPEIEQHVLHHIVRAIYVGRISQGPMADASRRAQDVLLARREEAKRRLGTDEANIMAMVLRDYITPRHYAQRTEKLKGVRLLPLDRRIIQESGLQFNQFPQILAYWRSKDGPFGGKIPAQWINFYQEALMKANS
;
A
#
# COMPACT_ATOMS: atom_id res chain seq x y z
N MET A 1 -6.10 -13.10 4.94
CA MET A 1 -7.22 -13.47 4.07
C MET A 1 -8.15 -12.28 3.92
N PHE A 2 -8.74 -12.12 2.76
CA PHE A 2 -9.72 -11.07 2.46
C PHE A 2 -11.02 -11.74 2.00
N PHE A 3 -12.18 -11.23 2.44
CA PHE A 3 -13.51 -11.74 2.14
C PHE A 3 -14.21 -10.78 1.16
N ARG A 4 -14.46 -11.23 -0.07
CA ARG A 4 -14.99 -10.39 -1.16
C ARG A 4 -16.34 -9.75 -0.86
N ASN A 5 -17.22 -10.50 -0.21
CA ASN A 5 -18.57 -10.04 0.18
C ASN A 5 -18.60 -9.35 1.56
N GLY A 6 -17.45 -9.26 2.27
CA GLY A 6 -17.35 -8.71 3.62
C GLY A 6 -17.78 -9.68 4.74
N ASP A 7 -18.39 -10.81 4.40
CA ASP A 7 -18.84 -11.82 5.37
C ASP A 7 -17.68 -12.78 5.73
N ARG A 8 -17.17 -12.66 6.94
CA ARG A 8 -16.07 -13.49 7.47
C ARG A 8 -16.52 -14.91 7.84
N THR A 9 -17.83 -15.17 7.90
CA THR A 9 -18.37 -16.51 8.18
C THR A 9 -18.45 -17.36 6.91
N ASP A 10 -18.54 -16.71 5.74
CA ASP A 10 -18.52 -17.38 4.44
C ASP A 10 -17.08 -17.74 4.03
N GLN A 11 -16.66 -18.95 4.35
CA GLN A 11 -15.34 -19.53 4.05
C GLN A 11 -15.26 -20.14 2.63
N SER A 12 -16.25 -19.91 1.78
CA SER A 12 -16.24 -20.47 0.42
C SER A 12 -15.03 -19.96 -0.39
N THR A 13 -14.49 -20.79 -1.27
CA THR A 13 -13.37 -20.43 -2.15
C THR A 13 -13.69 -19.27 -3.12
N LYS A 14 -14.97 -19.02 -3.37
CA LYS A 14 -15.43 -17.88 -4.17
C LYS A 14 -15.34 -16.55 -3.41
N ASN A 15 -15.46 -16.61 -2.10
CA ASN A 15 -15.43 -15.45 -1.21
C ASN A 15 -14.03 -15.16 -0.65
N VAL A 16 -13.25 -16.19 -0.31
CA VAL A 16 -11.93 -16.05 0.33
C VAL A 16 -10.85 -15.79 -0.72
N MET A 17 -10.07 -14.72 -0.53
CA MET A 17 -8.91 -14.39 -1.35
C MET A 17 -7.65 -14.25 -0.50
N THR A 18 -6.54 -14.80 -1.02
CA THR A 18 -5.21 -14.42 -0.54
C THR A 18 -4.84 -13.06 -1.14
N THR A 19 -4.41 -12.15 -0.30
CA THR A 19 -3.98 -10.80 -0.73
C THR A 19 -2.72 -10.38 0.00
N CYS A 20 -1.90 -9.56 -0.64
CA CYS A 20 -0.74 -8.98 0.03
C CYS A 20 -1.19 -7.97 1.10
N ILE A 21 -0.30 -7.70 2.06
CA ILE A 21 -0.59 -6.80 3.18
C ILE A 21 -1.04 -5.41 2.74
N PHE A 22 -0.47 -4.85 1.68
CA PHE A 22 -0.86 -3.53 1.17
C PHE A 22 -2.22 -3.54 0.49
N CYS A 23 -2.53 -4.60 -0.29
CA CYS A 23 -3.85 -4.74 -0.89
C CYS A 23 -4.94 -4.91 0.17
N ALA A 24 -4.67 -5.67 1.24
CA ALA A 24 -5.61 -5.82 2.34
C ALA A 24 -6.00 -4.47 2.97
N GLN A 25 -5.05 -3.56 3.13
CA GLN A 25 -5.28 -2.23 3.71
C GLN A 25 -6.23 -1.35 2.87
N VAL A 26 -6.23 -1.50 1.55
CA VAL A 26 -7.13 -0.75 0.66
C VAL A 26 -8.59 -1.14 0.88
N TYR A 27 -8.83 -2.40 1.20
CA TYR A 27 -10.17 -2.92 1.49
C TYR A 27 -10.60 -2.71 2.94
N GLU A 28 -9.64 -2.53 3.85
CA GLU A 28 -9.84 -2.36 5.30
C GLU A 28 -9.22 -1.03 5.76
N MET A 29 -9.70 0.08 5.21
CA MET A 29 -9.14 1.43 5.46
C MET A 29 -9.20 1.85 6.94
N ASP A 30 -10.24 1.43 7.67
CA ASP A 30 -10.33 1.66 9.12
C ASP A 30 -9.14 1.01 9.84
N ARG A 31 -8.84 -0.24 9.52
CA ARG A 31 -7.69 -0.95 10.09
C ARG A 31 -6.35 -0.35 9.67
N ALA A 32 -6.25 0.15 8.43
CA ALA A 32 -5.03 0.83 7.99
C ALA A 32 -4.76 2.08 8.83
N ALA A 33 -5.81 2.82 9.18
CA ALA A 33 -5.72 4.00 10.05
C ALA A 33 -5.39 3.62 11.50
N GLU A 34 -6.10 2.64 12.09
CA GLU A 34 -5.82 2.13 13.44
C GLU A 34 -4.36 1.70 13.60
N MET A 35 -3.84 0.96 12.63
CA MET A 35 -2.44 0.53 12.59
C MET A 35 -1.46 1.63 12.19
N LYS A 36 -1.94 2.85 11.89
CA LYS A 36 -1.15 3.96 11.37
C LYS A 36 -0.29 3.58 10.16
N SER A 37 -0.81 2.69 9.32
CA SER A 37 -0.06 2.01 8.26
C SER A 37 -0.36 2.52 6.86
N GLY A 38 -1.21 3.53 6.70
CA GLY A 38 -1.56 4.12 5.41
C GLY A 38 -2.18 5.50 5.54
N VAL A 39 -2.00 6.31 4.51
CA VAL A 39 -2.62 7.63 4.34
C VAL A 39 -3.15 7.78 2.92
N LEU A 40 -4.14 8.66 2.73
CA LEU A 40 -4.66 8.94 1.40
C LEU A 40 -3.78 9.96 0.68
N ILE A 41 -3.55 9.70 -0.62
CA ILE A 41 -2.87 10.61 -1.53
C ILE A 41 -3.68 10.76 -2.82
N TRP A 42 -3.48 11.87 -3.53
CA TRP A 42 -4.02 12.04 -4.86
C TRP A 42 -2.94 11.69 -5.90
N LEU A 43 -3.13 10.57 -6.61
CA LEU A 43 -2.17 10.06 -7.59
C LEU A 43 -2.91 9.35 -8.74
N PRO A 44 -3.59 10.10 -9.61
CA PRO A 44 -4.38 9.53 -10.71
C PRO A 44 -3.53 8.83 -11.77
N GLU A 45 -2.25 9.19 -11.87
CA GLU A 45 -1.32 8.72 -12.89
C GLU A 45 -0.89 7.25 -12.70
N ILE A 46 -1.05 6.71 -11.48
CA ILE A 46 -0.58 5.37 -11.12
C ILE A 46 -1.71 4.57 -10.49
N GLU A 47 -1.88 3.33 -10.94
CA GLU A 47 -2.83 2.40 -10.34
C GLU A 47 -2.36 1.92 -8.95
N GLN A 48 -3.32 1.57 -8.09
CA GLN A 48 -3.04 1.21 -6.69
C GLN A 48 -2.03 0.06 -6.57
N HIS A 49 -2.16 -0.97 -7.40
CA HIS A 49 -1.25 -2.12 -7.34
C HIS A 49 0.17 -1.76 -7.78
N VAL A 50 0.32 -0.88 -8.76
CA VAL A 50 1.63 -0.36 -9.20
C VAL A 50 2.28 0.47 -8.08
N LEU A 51 1.48 1.34 -7.42
CA LEU A 51 1.95 2.09 -6.25
C LEU A 51 2.49 1.14 -5.16
N HIS A 52 1.82 0.01 -4.91
CA HIS A 52 2.29 -0.96 -3.92
C HIS A 52 3.65 -1.57 -4.27
N HIS A 53 3.93 -1.81 -5.56
CA HIS A 53 5.25 -2.29 -6.00
C HIS A 53 6.32 -1.20 -5.83
N ILE A 54 6.03 0.03 -6.22
CA ILE A 54 6.92 1.17 -6.07
C ILE A 54 7.27 1.40 -4.60
N VAL A 55 6.26 1.44 -3.72
CA VAL A 55 6.45 1.66 -2.27
C VAL A 55 7.28 0.55 -1.63
N ARG A 56 7.08 -0.70 -2.05
CA ARG A 56 7.87 -1.83 -1.58
C ARG A 56 9.33 -1.69 -1.96
N ALA A 57 9.62 -1.27 -3.20
CA ALA A 57 10.98 -0.99 -3.66
C ALA A 57 11.61 0.20 -2.90
N ILE A 58 10.84 1.28 -2.69
CA ILE A 58 11.28 2.44 -1.90
C ILE A 58 11.71 2.02 -0.50
N TYR A 59 10.91 1.22 0.22
CA TYR A 59 11.24 0.83 1.59
C TYR A 59 12.46 -0.08 1.67
N VAL A 60 12.62 -1.00 0.73
CA VAL A 60 13.84 -1.83 0.65
C VAL A 60 15.06 -0.97 0.25
N GLY A 61 14.89 -0.02 -0.66
CA GLY A 61 15.95 0.89 -1.06
C GLY A 61 16.42 1.81 0.07
N ARG A 62 15.49 2.33 0.88
CA ARG A 62 15.80 3.24 2.00
C ARG A 62 16.74 2.67 3.07
N ILE A 63 16.68 1.37 3.31
CA ILE A 63 17.54 0.68 4.27
C ILE A 63 18.84 0.15 3.65
N SER A 64 19.08 0.47 2.37
CA SER A 64 20.34 0.24 1.69
C SER A 64 21.33 1.38 2.03
N GLN A 65 22.54 1.29 1.51
CA GLN A 65 23.55 2.35 1.65
C GLN A 65 23.71 3.13 0.33
N GLY A 66 24.24 4.34 0.45
CA GLY A 66 24.65 5.16 -0.69
C GLY A 66 23.51 5.78 -1.50
N PRO A 67 23.74 6.11 -2.77
CA PRO A 67 22.84 6.91 -3.60
C PRO A 67 21.43 6.31 -3.74
N MET A 68 21.29 4.98 -3.65
CA MET A 68 20.00 4.30 -3.74
C MET A 68 19.10 4.64 -2.54
N ALA A 69 19.69 4.71 -1.33
CA ALA A 69 18.94 5.09 -0.14
C ALA A 69 18.43 6.54 -0.25
N ASP A 70 19.26 7.44 -0.76
CA ASP A 70 18.89 8.85 -0.94
C ASP A 70 17.82 9.03 -2.03
N ALA A 71 17.93 8.32 -3.14
CA ALA A 71 16.91 8.30 -4.18
C ALA A 71 15.57 7.77 -3.65
N SER A 72 15.61 6.72 -2.83
CA SER A 72 14.41 6.12 -2.22
C SER A 72 13.75 7.07 -1.22
N ARG A 73 14.52 7.81 -0.42
CA ARG A 73 13.97 8.85 0.47
C ARG A 73 13.28 9.95 -0.32
N ARG A 74 13.95 10.50 -1.35
CA ARG A 74 13.35 11.52 -2.23
C ARG A 74 12.07 11.03 -2.90
N ALA A 75 12.05 9.79 -3.39
CA ALA A 75 10.85 9.22 -3.99
C ALA A 75 9.69 9.10 -2.98
N GLN A 76 9.98 8.73 -1.74
CA GLN A 76 8.98 8.71 -0.68
C GLN A 76 8.44 10.11 -0.37
N ASP A 77 9.32 11.11 -0.27
CA ASP A 77 8.92 12.50 0.00
C ASP A 77 7.99 13.05 -1.08
N VAL A 78 8.26 12.74 -2.36
CA VAL A 78 7.40 13.08 -3.49
C VAL A 78 6.01 12.44 -3.36
N LEU A 79 5.94 11.16 -2.95
CA LEU A 79 4.65 10.49 -2.73
C LEU A 79 3.91 11.08 -1.53
N LEU A 80 4.61 11.36 -0.44
CA LEU A 80 4.02 11.97 0.76
C LEU A 80 3.50 13.39 0.50
N ALA A 81 4.15 14.17 -0.33
CA ALA A 81 3.69 15.50 -0.72
C ALA A 81 2.32 15.48 -1.42
N ARG A 82 1.94 14.35 -2.07
CA ARG A 82 0.62 14.18 -2.70
C ARG A 82 -0.55 14.11 -1.69
N ARG A 83 -0.28 14.06 -0.39
CA ARG A 83 -1.28 14.17 0.68
C ARG A 83 -1.98 15.52 0.68
N GLU A 84 -1.27 16.60 0.39
CA GLU A 84 -1.84 17.95 0.38
C GLU A 84 -2.92 18.09 -0.69
N GLU A 85 -2.73 17.47 -1.85
CA GLU A 85 -3.75 17.47 -2.89
C GLU A 85 -4.96 16.58 -2.51
N ALA A 86 -4.74 15.47 -1.80
CA ALA A 86 -5.83 14.67 -1.25
C ALA A 86 -6.65 15.49 -0.24
N LYS A 87 -6.02 16.16 0.71
CA LYS A 87 -6.69 17.06 1.68
C LYS A 87 -7.49 18.15 0.97
N ARG A 88 -6.92 18.79 -0.03
CA ARG A 88 -7.59 19.85 -0.79
C ARG A 88 -8.86 19.34 -1.50
N ARG A 89 -8.83 18.12 -2.04
CA ARG A 89 -9.96 17.54 -2.81
C ARG A 89 -11.01 16.85 -1.92
N LEU A 90 -10.57 16.20 -0.87
CA LEU A 90 -11.40 15.31 -0.04
C LEU A 90 -11.71 15.90 1.34
N GLY A 91 -11.03 16.99 1.72
CA GLY A 91 -11.07 17.53 3.08
C GLY A 91 -10.22 16.75 4.08
N THR A 92 -9.65 15.61 3.69
CA THR A 92 -8.86 14.75 4.57
C THR A 92 -7.85 13.92 3.79
N ASP A 93 -6.80 13.47 4.47
CA ASP A 93 -5.88 12.42 4.02
C ASP A 93 -5.91 11.18 4.95
N GLU A 94 -6.88 11.14 5.87
CA GLU A 94 -7.05 10.06 6.82
C GLU A 94 -7.98 8.97 6.28
N ALA A 95 -7.49 7.74 6.25
CA ALA A 95 -8.19 6.61 5.67
C ALA A 95 -9.47 6.24 6.45
N ASN A 96 -9.48 6.38 7.79
CA ASN A 96 -10.65 6.13 8.62
C ASN A 96 -11.79 7.13 8.37
N ILE A 97 -11.46 8.41 8.18
CA ILE A 97 -12.47 9.43 7.87
C ILE A 97 -13.13 9.11 6.53
N MET A 98 -12.34 8.76 5.52
CA MET A 98 -12.89 8.34 4.22
C MET A 98 -13.74 7.08 4.35
N ALA A 99 -13.29 6.06 5.10
CA ALA A 99 -14.04 4.85 5.33
C ALA A 99 -15.40 5.13 6.03
N MET A 100 -15.39 5.98 7.06
CA MET A 100 -16.59 6.41 7.77
C MET A 100 -17.57 7.14 6.83
N VAL A 101 -17.08 8.09 6.03
CA VAL A 101 -17.92 8.80 5.06
C VAL A 101 -18.54 7.84 4.05
N LEU A 102 -17.76 6.92 3.50
CA LEU A 102 -18.25 5.93 2.54
C LEU A 102 -19.28 4.96 3.13
N ARG A 103 -19.18 4.64 4.41
CA ARG A 103 -20.10 3.71 5.09
C ARG A 103 -21.35 4.41 5.60
N ASP A 104 -21.19 5.57 6.25
CA ASP A 104 -22.23 6.10 7.13
C ASP A 104 -22.91 7.37 6.57
N TYR A 105 -22.26 8.10 5.66
CA TYR A 105 -22.70 9.44 5.24
C TYR A 105 -23.07 9.58 3.77
N ILE A 106 -22.84 8.56 2.94
CA ILE A 106 -23.26 8.61 1.54
C ILE A 106 -24.42 7.68 1.23
N THR A 107 -25.30 8.14 0.34
CA THR A 107 -26.44 7.32 -0.11
C THR A 107 -25.96 6.13 -0.95
N PRO A 108 -26.75 5.03 -1.06
CA PRO A 108 -26.43 3.90 -1.92
C PRO A 108 -26.12 4.30 -3.38
N ARG A 109 -26.83 5.31 -3.89
CA ARG A 109 -26.59 5.86 -5.24
C ARG A 109 -25.19 6.47 -5.38
N HIS A 110 -24.78 7.30 -4.42
CA HIS A 110 -23.43 7.89 -4.42
C HIS A 110 -22.35 6.85 -4.15
N TYR A 111 -22.63 5.88 -3.29
CA TYR A 111 -21.72 4.78 -3.04
C TYR A 111 -21.44 3.96 -4.31
N ALA A 112 -22.47 3.71 -5.14
CA ALA A 112 -22.30 3.05 -6.44
C ALA A 112 -21.34 3.81 -7.39
N GLN A 113 -21.26 5.14 -7.28
CA GLN A 113 -20.40 5.99 -8.10
C GLN A 113 -18.98 6.17 -7.53
N ARG A 114 -18.64 5.57 -6.38
CA ARG A 114 -17.39 5.81 -5.66
C ARG A 114 -16.14 5.53 -6.49
N THR A 115 -16.16 4.50 -7.34
CA THR A 115 -15.03 4.14 -8.20
C THR A 115 -14.68 5.26 -9.15
N GLU A 116 -15.68 5.92 -9.74
CA GLU A 116 -15.48 7.07 -10.63
C GLU A 116 -15.05 8.31 -9.85
N LYS A 117 -15.75 8.62 -8.77
CA LYS A 117 -15.50 9.82 -7.93
C LYS A 117 -14.13 9.81 -7.26
N LEU A 118 -13.65 8.62 -6.87
CA LEU A 118 -12.39 8.45 -6.16
C LEU A 118 -11.26 7.92 -7.08
N LYS A 119 -11.42 7.98 -8.39
CA LYS A 119 -10.48 7.40 -9.36
C LYS A 119 -9.03 7.83 -9.17
N GLY A 120 -8.79 9.05 -8.70
CA GLY A 120 -7.44 9.58 -8.44
C GLY A 120 -6.92 9.33 -7.02
N VAL A 121 -7.75 8.80 -6.13
CA VAL A 121 -7.36 8.55 -4.72
C VAL A 121 -6.60 7.23 -4.62
N ARG A 122 -5.50 7.25 -3.87
CA ARG A 122 -4.72 6.05 -3.56
C ARG A 122 -4.44 5.98 -2.06
N LEU A 123 -4.39 4.78 -1.52
CA LEU A 123 -3.86 4.54 -0.18
C LEU A 123 -2.35 4.35 -0.30
N LEU A 124 -1.58 5.29 0.23
CA LEU A 124 -0.12 5.18 0.33
C LEU A 124 0.22 4.38 1.60
N PRO A 125 0.79 3.16 1.48
CA PRO A 125 1.29 2.45 2.65
C PRO A 125 2.44 3.19 3.31
N LEU A 126 2.46 3.20 4.65
CA LEU A 126 3.52 3.80 5.46
C LEU A 126 4.52 2.74 5.96
N ASP A 127 5.69 3.20 6.38
CA ASP A 127 6.79 2.38 6.94
C ASP A 127 6.56 1.99 8.41
N ARG A 128 5.31 1.83 8.77
CA ARG A 128 4.88 1.37 10.10
C ARG A 128 3.58 0.58 10.01
N ARG A 129 3.42 -0.34 10.91
CA ARG A 129 2.20 -1.11 11.10
C ARG A 129 2.09 -1.46 12.58
N ILE A 130 1.37 -0.64 13.31
CA ILE A 130 1.18 -0.83 14.74
C ILE A 130 0.08 -1.86 14.94
N ILE A 131 0.43 -2.97 15.57
CA ILE A 131 -0.54 -4.02 15.95
C ILE A 131 -0.55 -4.16 17.46
N GLN A 132 -1.71 -4.61 17.97
CA GLN A 132 -1.89 -4.90 19.38
C GLN A 132 -2.16 -6.40 19.53
N GLU A 133 -1.35 -7.06 20.33
CA GLU A 133 -1.46 -8.49 20.60
C GLU A 133 -1.15 -8.76 22.07
N SER A 134 -2.02 -9.50 22.74
CA SER A 134 -1.86 -9.87 24.17
C SER A 134 -1.55 -8.68 25.09
N GLY A 135 -2.19 -7.52 24.83
CA GLY A 135 -1.97 -6.30 25.62
C GLY A 135 -0.70 -5.51 25.29
N LEU A 136 0.12 -6.00 24.40
CA LEU A 136 1.33 -5.32 23.91
C LEU A 136 1.09 -4.66 22.56
N GLN A 137 1.68 -3.47 22.39
CA GLN A 137 1.65 -2.74 21.15
C GLN A 137 3.04 -2.73 20.52
N PHE A 138 3.17 -3.14 19.26
CA PHE A 138 4.46 -3.14 18.57
C PHE A 138 4.32 -2.82 17.07
N ASN A 139 5.42 -2.38 16.46
CA ASN A 139 5.47 -2.13 15.03
C ASN A 139 5.90 -3.39 14.29
N GLN A 140 4.99 -3.99 13.52
CA GLN A 140 5.25 -5.18 12.71
C GLN A 140 6.06 -4.88 11.43
N PHE A 141 6.18 -3.63 11.02
CA PHE A 141 6.77 -3.28 9.73
C PHE A 141 8.23 -3.74 9.55
N PRO A 142 9.11 -3.70 10.57
CA PRO A 142 10.48 -4.22 10.44
C PRO A 142 10.54 -5.71 10.04
N GLN A 143 9.62 -6.53 10.55
CA GLN A 143 9.52 -7.97 10.20
C GLN A 143 9.08 -8.15 8.75
N ILE A 144 8.11 -7.35 8.29
CA ILE A 144 7.66 -7.33 6.90
C ILE A 144 8.82 -6.94 5.97
N LEU A 145 9.58 -5.92 6.34
CA LEU A 145 10.72 -5.44 5.57
C LEU A 145 11.85 -6.48 5.50
N ALA A 146 12.11 -7.18 6.62
CA ALA A 146 13.06 -8.30 6.66
C ALA A 146 12.66 -9.43 5.71
N TYR A 147 11.37 -9.81 5.69
CA TYR A 147 10.84 -10.78 4.73
C TYR A 147 11.05 -10.30 3.28
N TRP A 148 10.73 -9.05 2.96
CA TRP A 148 10.91 -8.57 1.58
C TRP A 148 12.35 -8.64 1.09
N ARG A 149 13.31 -8.53 1.99
CA ARG A 149 14.75 -8.66 1.69
C ARG A 149 15.25 -10.09 1.64
N SER A 150 14.49 -11.03 2.14
CA SER A 150 14.88 -12.44 2.18
C SER A 150 14.86 -13.08 0.79
N LYS A 151 15.45 -14.27 0.66
CA LYS A 151 15.42 -15.07 -0.57
C LYS A 151 13.99 -15.46 -0.98
N ASP A 152 13.11 -15.66 0.01
CA ASP A 152 11.71 -16.04 -0.19
C ASP A 152 10.80 -14.83 -0.40
N GLY A 153 11.34 -13.63 -0.28
CA GLY A 153 10.63 -12.38 -0.46
C GLY A 153 10.50 -11.95 -1.93
N PRO A 154 9.73 -10.87 -2.19
CA PRO A 154 9.41 -10.43 -3.55
C PRO A 154 10.62 -10.00 -4.39
N PHE A 155 11.78 -9.75 -3.76
CA PHE A 155 13.01 -9.39 -4.46
C PHE A 155 14.01 -10.54 -4.56
N GLY A 156 13.64 -11.76 -4.08
CA GLY A 156 14.47 -12.96 -4.17
C GLY A 156 15.87 -12.80 -3.54
N GLY A 157 15.99 -12.01 -2.46
CA GLY A 157 17.26 -11.70 -1.81
C GLY A 157 18.16 -10.72 -2.58
N LYS A 158 17.73 -10.22 -3.75
CA LYS A 158 18.53 -9.28 -4.55
C LYS A 158 18.57 -7.90 -3.90
N ILE A 159 19.77 -7.34 -3.77
CA ILE A 159 19.97 -6.00 -3.21
C ILE A 159 19.67 -4.92 -4.28
N PRO A 160 19.28 -3.70 -3.87
CA PRO A 160 18.91 -2.62 -4.79
C PRO A 160 19.98 -2.29 -5.84
N ALA A 161 21.27 -2.43 -5.52
CA ALA A 161 22.37 -2.21 -6.47
C ALA A 161 22.32 -3.17 -7.68
N GLN A 162 21.65 -4.31 -7.57
CA GLN A 162 21.54 -5.31 -8.64
C GLN A 162 20.27 -5.14 -9.48
N TRP A 163 19.33 -4.27 -9.06
CA TRP A 163 18.03 -4.18 -9.73
C TRP A 163 18.10 -3.68 -11.17
N ILE A 164 19.06 -2.80 -11.48
CA ILE A 164 19.22 -2.30 -12.85
C ILE A 164 19.58 -3.43 -13.83
N ASN A 165 20.50 -4.31 -13.43
CA ASN A 165 20.90 -5.45 -14.25
C ASN A 165 19.72 -6.42 -14.45
N PHE A 166 18.97 -6.69 -13.37
CA PHE A 166 17.79 -7.54 -13.43
C PHE A 166 16.69 -6.97 -14.34
N TYR A 167 16.49 -5.65 -14.32
CA TYR A 167 15.58 -4.96 -15.24
C TYR A 167 16.03 -5.09 -16.69
N GLN A 168 17.33 -4.91 -16.97
CA GLN A 168 17.89 -5.07 -18.32
C GLN A 168 17.73 -6.50 -18.84
N GLU A 169 18.00 -7.51 -18.00
CA GLU A 169 17.78 -8.91 -18.35
C GLU A 169 16.30 -9.22 -18.66
N ALA A 170 15.39 -8.66 -17.86
CA ALA A 170 13.95 -8.85 -18.09
C ALA A 170 13.49 -8.19 -19.40
N LEU A 171 14.00 -7.00 -19.74
CA LEU A 171 13.71 -6.34 -21.01
C LEU A 171 14.24 -7.15 -22.22
N MET A 172 15.45 -7.69 -22.15
CA MET A 172 15.99 -8.53 -23.21
C MET A 172 15.12 -9.77 -23.46
N LYS A 173 14.67 -10.43 -22.39
CA LYS A 173 13.78 -11.60 -22.48
C LYS A 173 12.38 -11.28 -23.02
N ALA A 174 11.87 -10.06 -22.75
CA ALA A 174 10.56 -9.64 -23.25
C ALA A 174 10.58 -9.28 -24.74
N ASN A 175 11.76 -8.96 -25.30
CA ASN A 175 11.96 -8.57 -26.69
C ASN A 175 12.51 -9.71 -27.57
N SER A 176 12.73 -10.90 -27.01
CA SER A 176 13.11 -12.15 -27.69
C SER A 176 11.89 -13.06 -27.88
#